data_de513a07c071e0196b20ec040b438d0d
#
_entry.id   de513a07c071e0196b20ec040b438d0d
#
_cell.length_a   1.000
_cell.length_b   1.000
_cell.length_c   1.000
_cell.angle_alpha   90.00
_cell.angle_beta   90.00
_cell.angle_gamma   90.00
#
_symmetry.space_group_name_H-M   'P 1'
#
loop_
_entity.id
_entity.type
_entity.pdbx_description
1 polymer ?
#
loop_
_entity_poly.entity_id
_entity_poly.type
_entity_poly.pdbx_seq_one_letter_code
_entity_poly.pdbx_strand_id
1 'polypeptide(L)'
;MIRVGIIGYGYMGQFHKKKIVQSGQARVVAILDKEQRRREEGLSDGYHVYSEKQLETFFKETMDLVIVATKIEERAYYATQAMTAGFHVLCEKPVAMNMKELEEIIAI
;
A
#
# COMPACT_ATOMS: atom_id res chain seq x y z
N MET A 1 -17.88 4.72 -3.43
CA MET A 1 -16.85 3.80 -3.90
C MET A 1 -15.64 3.86 -2.96
N ILE A 2 -15.11 2.73 -2.57
CA ILE A 2 -13.94 2.67 -1.67
C ILE A 2 -12.70 3.14 -2.42
N ARG A 3 -11.94 4.03 -1.79
CA ARG A 3 -10.73 4.62 -2.38
C ARG A 3 -9.52 3.93 -1.77
N VAL A 4 -8.65 3.39 -2.63
CA VAL A 4 -7.57 2.51 -2.22
C VAL A 4 -6.21 3.07 -2.63
N GLY A 5 -5.27 3.07 -1.69
CA GLY A 5 -3.86 3.30 -1.97
C GLY A 5 -3.11 1.98 -1.91
N ILE A 6 -2.11 1.82 -2.75
CA ILE A 6 -1.30 0.59 -2.78
C ILE A 6 0.16 0.95 -2.53
N ILE A 7 0.76 0.35 -1.52
CA ILE A 7 2.19 0.44 -1.26
C ILE A 7 2.83 -0.84 -1.80
N GLY A 8 3.65 -0.70 -2.84
CA GLY A 8 4.25 -1.81 -3.55
C GLY A 8 3.46 -2.18 -4.81
N TYR A 9 3.94 -1.75 -5.97
CA TYR A 9 3.26 -1.96 -7.24
C TYR A 9 3.96 -3.00 -8.10
N GLY A 10 4.48 -4.05 -7.45
CA GLY A 10 5.01 -5.23 -8.11
C GLY A 10 3.91 -6.20 -8.47
N TYR A 11 4.25 -7.47 -8.59
CA TYR A 11 3.30 -8.51 -9.00
C TYR A 11 2.04 -8.54 -8.13
N MET A 12 2.20 -8.56 -6.80
CA MET A 12 1.05 -8.64 -5.89
C MET A 12 0.25 -7.34 -5.84
N GLY A 13 0.93 -6.20 -5.88
CA GLY A 13 0.23 -4.91 -5.92
C GLY A 13 -0.64 -4.79 -7.16
N GLN A 14 -0.12 -5.20 -8.30
CA GLN A 14 -0.88 -5.18 -9.54
C GLN A 14 -1.99 -6.22 -9.56
N PHE A 15 -1.79 -7.36 -8.90
CA PHE A 15 -2.83 -8.37 -8.72
C PHE A 15 -4.02 -7.77 -7.94
N HIS A 16 -3.74 -7.11 -6.83
CA HIS A 16 -4.79 -6.43 -6.06
C HIS A 16 -5.47 -5.34 -6.88
N LYS A 17 -4.71 -4.57 -7.64
CA LYS A 17 -5.28 -3.54 -8.50
C LYS A 17 -6.29 -4.14 -9.48
N LYS A 18 -5.96 -5.25 -10.11
CA LYS A 18 -6.88 -5.91 -11.05
C LYS A 18 -8.16 -6.35 -10.37
N LYS A 19 -8.08 -6.93 -9.17
CA LYS A 19 -9.24 -7.36 -8.41
C LYS A 19 -10.14 -6.17 -8.03
N ILE A 20 -9.53 -5.07 -7.63
CA ILE A 20 -10.26 -3.85 -7.27
C ILE A 20 -11.03 -3.31 -8.48
N VAL A 21 -10.37 -3.20 -9.62
CA VAL A 21 -11.00 -2.71 -10.85
C VAL A 21 -12.14 -3.63 -11.27
N GLN A 22 -11.96 -4.95 -11.19
CA GLN A 22 -12.98 -5.93 -11.56
C GLN A 22 -14.20 -5.86 -10.65
N SER A 23 -14.01 -5.52 -9.38
CA SER A 23 -15.12 -5.49 -8.41
C SER A 23 -16.14 -4.39 -8.71
N GLY A 24 -15.70 -3.28 -9.28
CA GLY A 24 -16.54 -2.12 -9.52
C GLY A 24 -16.99 -1.39 -8.25
N GLN A 25 -16.52 -1.81 -7.07
CA GLN A 25 -16.93 -1.24 -5.78
C GLN A 25 -15.83 -0.41 -5.13
N ALA A 26 -14.65 -0.45 -5.68
CA ALA A 26 -13.49 0.28 -5.18
C ALA A 26 -12.66 0.77 -6.35
N ARG A 27 -11.82 1.76 -6.09
CA ARG A 27 -10.90 2.28 -7.10
C ARG A 27 -9.56 2.56 -6.47
N VAL A 28 -8.51 2.37 -7.25
CA VAL A 28 -7.15 2.76 -6.84
C VAL A 28 -6.99 4.25 -7.12
N VAL A 29 -6.45 4.98 -6.15
CA VAL A 29 -6.20 6.42 -6.32
C VAL A 29 -4.72 6.74 -6.31
N ALA A 30 -3.91 6.00 -5.59
CA ALA A 30 -2.50 6.32 -5.43
C ALA A 30 -1.65 5.06 -5.26
N ILE A 31 -0.42 5.14 -5.75
CA ILE A 31 0.58 4.08 -5.68
C ILE A 31 1.83 4.66 -5.03
N LEU A 32 2.46 3.89 -4.14
CA LEU A 32 3.78 4.21 -3.63
C LEU A 32 4.71 3.03 -3.92
N ASP A 33 5.85 3.30 -4.53
CA ASP A 33 6.86 2.27 -4.78
C ASP A 33 8.24 2.92 -4.84
N LYS A 34 9.25 2.24 -4.35
CA LYS A 34 10.62 2.73 -4.36
C LYS A 34 11.28 2.60 -5.72
N GLU A 35 10.78 1.72 -6.59
CA GLU A 35 11.36 1.51 -7.92
C GLU A 35 10.72 2.44 -8.94
N GLN A 36 11.57 3.20 -9.64
CA GLN A 36 11.10 4.14 -10.67
C GLN A 36 10.28 3.44 -11.74
N ARG A 37 10.69 2.25 -12.15
CA ARG A 37 9.98 1.47 -13.17
C ARG A 37 8.52 1.22 -12.76
N ARG A 38 8.29 0.87 -11.48
CA ARG A 38 6.95 0.60 -10.96
C ARG A 38 6.12 1.87 -10.87
N ARG A 39 6.76 2.98 -10.50
CA ARG A 39 6.05 4.27 -10.49
C ARG A 39 5.62 4.67 -11.90
N GLU A 40 6.46 4.45 -12.89
CA GLU A 40 6.12 4.71 -14.29
C GLU A 40 4.93 3.88 -14.75
N GLU A 41 4.86 2.60 -14.35
CA GLU A 41 3.70 1.75 -14.62
C GLU A 41 2.44 2.30 -13.97
N GLY A 42 2.50 2.71 -12.72
CA GLY A 42 1.36 3.30 -12.01
C GLY A 42 0.87 4.59 -12.67
N LEU A 43 1.80 5.43 -13.08
CA LEU A 43 1.47 6.66 -13.79
C LEU A 43 0.80 6.38 -15.12
N SER A 44 1.31 5.41 -15.87
CA SER A 44 0.71 4.97 -17.14
C SER A 44 -0.70 4.42 -16.94
N ASP A 45 -0.96 3.78 -15.79
CA ASP A 45 -2.28 3.27 -15.44
C ASP A 45 -3.24 4.37 -14.97
N GLY A 46 -2.77 5.60 -14.82
CA GLY A 46 -3.61 6.75 -14.48
C GLY A 46 -3.68 7.09 -13.01
N TYR A 47 -2.78 6.57 -12.18
CA TYR A 47 -2.78 6.81 -10.73
C TYR A 47 -1.78 7.89 -10.33
N HIS A 48 -2.01 8.50 -9.18
CA HIS A 48 -1.00 9.35 -8.53
C HIS A 48 0.11 8.44 -8.01
N VAL A 49 1.37 8.80 -8.23
CA VAL A 49 2.49 7.95 -7.84
C VAL A 49 3.44 8.69 -6.92
N TYR A 50 4.01 7.93 -5.97
CA TYR A 50 4.90 8.45 -4.94
C TYR A 50 6.08 7.51 -4.75
N SER A 51 7.24 8.06 -4.37
CA SER A 51 8.38 7.27 -3.95
C SER A 51 8.32 7.02 -2.44
N GLU A 52 9.20 6.16 -1.94
CA GLU A 52 9.30 5.87 -0.50
C GLU A 52 9.64 7.12 0.33
N LYS A 53 10.25 8.11 -0.28
CA LYS A 53 10.58 9.39 0.37
C LYS A 53 9.37 10.30 0.52
N GLN A 54 8.27 9.97 -0.13
CA GLN A 54 7.06 10.78 -0.17
C GLN A 54 5.90 10.12 0.59
N LEU A 55 6.21 9.29 1.57
CA LEU A 55 5.20 8.54 2.31
C LEU A 55 4.17 9.46 2.97
N GLU A 56 4.61 10.56 3.58
CA GLU A 56 3.70 11.51 4.20
C GLU A 56 2.74 12.13 3.19
N THR A 57 3.24 12.47 2.01
CA THR A 57 2.42 13.05 0.95
C THR A 57 1.42 12.01 0.43
N PHE A 58 1.85 10.75 0.30
CA PHE A 58 0.96 9.65 -0.08
C PHE A 58 -0.20 9.53 0.92
N PHE A 59 0.09 9.61 2.22
CA PHE A 59 -0.95 9.52 3.25
C PHE A 59 -1.89 10.73 3.30
N LYS A 60 -1.58 11.81 2.61
CA LYS A 60 -2.49 12.96 2.49
C LYS A 60 -3.54 12.76 1.40
N GLU A 61 -3.40 11.74 0.57
CA GLU A 61 -4.45 11.39 -0.38
C GLU A 61 -5.72 10.98 0.36
N THR A 62 -6.85 11.25 -0.23
CA THR A 62 -8.13 10.82 0.34
C THR A 62 -8.34 9.34 0.04
N MET A 63 -8.11 8.50 1.03
CA MET A 63 -8.17 7.04 0.89
C MET A 63 -8.91 6.43 2.07
N ASP A 64 -9.55 5.30 1.81
CA ASP A 64 -10.26 4.53 2.84
C ASP A 64 -9.46 3.30 3.28
N LEU A 65 -8.66 2.74 2.37
CA LEU A 65 -7.92 1.51 2.59
C LEU A 65 -6.54 1.64 1.98
N VAL A 66 -5.53 1.15 2.68
CA VAL A 66 -4.17 1.02 2.15
C VAL A 66 -3.80 -0.46 2.08
N ILE A 67 -3.38 -0.90 0.91
CA ILE A 67 -2.89 -2.26 0.69
C ILE A 67 -1.37 -2.23 0.73
N VAL A 68 -0.78 -3.07 1.58
CA VAL A 68 0.68 -3.21 1.66
C VAL A 68 1.08 -4.51 0.97
N ALA A 69 1.70 -4.38 -0.20
CA ALA A 69 2.09 -5.50 -1.06
C ALA A 69 3.60 -5.46 -1.35
N THR A 70 4.38 -5.10 -0.35
CA THR A 70 5.84 -5.01 -0.43
C THR A 70 6.50 -6.34 -0.07
N LYS A 71 7.83 -6.38 -0.19
CA LYS A 71 8.62 -7.52 0.30
C LYS A 71 8.40 -7.68 1.79
N ILE A 72 8.55 -8.92 2.27
CA ILE A 72 8.31 -9.24 3.68
C ILE A 72 9.11 -8.36 4.64
N GLU A 73 10.34 -7.99 4.26
CA GLU A 73 11.22 -7.17 5.10
C GLU A 73 10.64 -5.76 5.35
N GLU A 74 9.75 -5.30 4.48
CA GLU A 74 9.18 -3.95 4.54
C GLU A 74 7.75 -3.92 5.03
N ARG A 75 7.09 -5.06 5.14
CA ARG A 75 5.65 -5.11 5.45
C ARG A 75 5.29 -4.51 6.78
N ALA A 76 6.01 -4.91 7.83
CA ALA A 76 5.73 -4.42 9.18
C ALA A 76 5.85 -2.89 9.25
N TYR A 77 6.88 -2.35 8.63
CA TYR A 77 7.10 -0.90 8.62
C TYR A 77 5.92 -0.16 7.97
N TYR A 78 5.56 -0.55 6.76
CA TYR A 78 4.49 0.16 6.04
C TYR A 78 3.12 -0.08 6.64
N ALA A 79 2.84 -1.28 7.14
CA ALA A 79 1.58 -1.56 7.82
C ALA A 79 1.44 -0.71 9.07
N THR A 80 2.50 -0.60 9.87
CA THR A 80 2.54 0.24 11.07
C THR A 80 2.31 1.71 10.72
N GLN A 81 3.01 2.21 9.71
CA GLN A 81 2.87 3.61 9.29
C GLN A 81 1.46 3.92 8.82
N ALA A 82 0.86 3.04 8.03
CA ALA A 82 -0.49 3.25 7.52
C ALA A 82 -1.54 3.20 8.63
N MET A 83 -1.43 2.25 9.57
CA MET A 83 -2.34 2.17 10.71
C MET A 83 -2.20 3.38 11.63
N THR A 84 -0.98 3.82 11.87
CA THR A 84 -0.71 5.01 12.68
C THR A 84 -1.32 6.26 12.02
N ALA A 85 -1.32 6.32 10.71
CA ALA A 85 -1.95 7.41 9.96
C ALA A 85 -3.48 7.33 9.93
N GLY A 86 -4.07 6.27 10.48
CA GLY A 86 -5.52 6.14 10.63
C GLY A 86 -6.22 5.37 9.52
N PHE A 87 -5.49 4.71 8.64
CA PHE A 87 -6.09 3.93 7.55
C PHE A 87 -6.40 2.50 7.97
N HIS A 88 -7.44 1.93 7.35
CA HIS A 88 -7.60 0.49 7.32
C HIS A 88 -6.53 -0.11 6.43
N VAL A 89 -5.97 -1.25 6.82
CA VAL A 89 -4.83 -1.84 6.13
C VAL A 89 -5.10 -3.30 5.77
N LEU A 90 -4.83 -3.63 4.51
CA LEU A 90 -4.75 -5.01 4.05
C LEU A 90 -3.28 -5.31 3.75
N CYS A 91 -2.72 -6.32 4.39
CA CYS A 91 -1.31 -6.65 4.24
C CYS A 91 -1.14 -8.12 3.89
N GLU A 92 -0.18 -8.41 3.00
CA GLU A 92 0.16 -9.78 2.63
C GLU A 92 0.75 -10.54 3.82
N LYS A 93 0.57 -11.86 3.83
CA LYS A 93 1.14 -12.74 4.85
C LYS A 93 2.50 -13.27 4.40
N PRO A 94 3.43 -13.44 5.34
CA PRO A 94 3.35 -13.02 6.74
C PRO A 94 3.51 -11.50 6.87
N VAL A 95 2.84 -10.93 7.89
CA VAL A 95 2.87 -9.48 8.12
C VAL A 95 4.19 -9.04 8.70
N ALA A 96 4.83 -9.90 9.49
CA ALA A 96 6.04 -9.57 10.23
C ALA A 96 7.09 -10.66 10.08
N MET A 97 8.36 -10.30 10.16
CA MET A 97 9.47 -11.23 10.06
C MET A 97 9.76 -11.92 11.40
N ASN A 98 9.39 -11.31 12.52
CA ASN A 98 9.67 -11.82 13.86
C ASN A 98 8.63 -11.33 14.87
N MET A 99 8.73 -11.86 16.09
CA MET A 99 7.78 -11.54 17.15
C MET A 99 7.83 -10.08 17.57
N LYS A 100 9.01 -9.47 17.53
CA LYS A 100 9.14 -8.05 17.90
C LYS A 100 8.34 -7.16 16.96
N GLU A 101 8.45 -7.39 15.65
CA GLU A 101 7.68 -6.65 14.66
C GLU A 101 6.18 -6.86 14.84
N LEU A 102 5.78 -8.10 15.10
CA LEU A 102 4.38 -8.43 15.32
C LEU A 102 3.82 -7.71 16.53
N GLU A 103 4.57 -7.67 17.62
CA GLU A 103 4.17 -6.97 18.84
C GLU A 103 4.00 -5.47 18.59
N GLU A 104 4.89 -4.86 17.80
CA GLU A 104 4.79 -3.45 17.44
C GLU A 104 3.50 -3.16 16.67
N ILE A 105 3.11 -4.03 15.75
CA ILE A 105 1.88 -3.89 14.98
C ILE A 105 0.66 -4.02 15.89
N ILE A 106 0.66 -5.00 16.78
CA ILE A 106 -0.45 -5.25 17.70
C ILE A 106 -0.65 -4.08 18.67
N ALA A 107 0.43 -3.37 19.03
CA ALA A 107 0.36 -2.25 19.97
C ALA A 107 -0.31 -0.99 19.39
N ILE A 108 -0.61 -0.97 18.11
CA ILE A 108 -1.29 0.16 17.47
C ILE A 108 -2.83 0.04 17.63
#